data_be0a9cc455e76abbc8cea982bafae25f
#
_entry.id   be0a9cc455e76abbc8cea982bafae25f
#
_cell.length_a   1.000
_cell.length_b   1.000
_cell.length_c   1.000
_cell.angle_alpha   90.00
_cell.angle_beta   90.00
_cell.angle_gamma   90.00
#
_symmetry.space_group_name_H-M   'P 1'
#
loop_
_entity.id
_entity.type
_entity.pdbx_description
1 polymer ?
#
loop_
_entity_poly.entity_id
_entity_poly.type
_entity_poly.pdbx_seq_one_letter_code
_entity_poly.pdbx_strand_id
1 'polypeptide(L)'
;MKNLLEIQKKLIPQAIELMERRYSILRQISLSEPIGRRTLSNVLEISERIIRSETEFLKEQGLIDVAVSGMTITKEGSDLLDKLKDIMSDIMGLSKLQDRVREKLGIKRVILVPGSCDENGSLLKDVTRYGCEYFLGILKDGDIVSITGGSTMLEFSNVIKTDKRYPNSTIVPA
;
A
#
# COMPACT_ATOMS: atom_id res chain seq x y z
N MET A 1 -1.85 21.77 -5.81
CA MET A 1 -2.27 20.39 -6.19
C MET A 1 -3.70 20.07 -5.77
N LYS A 2 -4.14 20.31 -4.52
CA LYS A 2 -5.52 20.01 -4.06
C LYS A 2 -6.62 20.60 -4.96
N ASN A 3 -6.46 21.83 -5.44
CA ASN A 3 -7.44 22.48 -6.30
C ASN A 3 -7.58 21.82 -7.70
N LEU A 4 -6.48 21.35 -8.29
CA LEU A 4 -6.50 20.65 -9.58
C LEU A 4 -7.23 19.30 -9.50
N LEU A 5 -6.99 18.54 -8.44
CA LEU A 5 -7.66 17.27 -8.17
C LEU A 5 -9.17 17.43 -7.99
N GLU A 6 -9.61 18.46 -7.27
CA GLU A 6 -11.04 18.75 -7.11
C GLU A 6 -11.70 19.17 -8.43
N ILE A 7 -10.99 19.92 -9.27
CA ILE A 7 -11.45 20.28 -10.61
C ILE A 7 -11.55 19.02 -11.48
N GLN A 8 -10.54 18.15 -11.48
CA GLN A 8 -10.54 16.91 -12.24
C GLN A 8 -11.67 15.97 -11.81
N LYS A 9 -11.92 15.81 -10.51
CA LYS A 9 -13.05 15.03 -9.99
C LYS A 9 -14.41 15.52 -10.50
N LYS A 10 -14.57 16.83 -10.68
CA LYS A 10 -15.81 17.41 -11.20
C LYS A 10 -15.91 17.34 -12.72
N LEU A 11 -14.80 17.49 -13.42
CA LEU A 11 -14.78 17.59 -14.88
C LEU A 11 -14.74 16.21 -15.56
N ILE A 12 -13.99 15.27 -14.99
CA ILE A 12 -13.77 13.93 -15.56
C ILE A 12 -13.80 12.86 -14.47
N PRO A 13 -14.96 12.65 -13.80
CA PRO A 13 -15.06 11.67 -12.70
C PRO A 13 -14.68 10.25 -13.16
N GLN A 14 -15.00 9.87 -14.40
CA GLN A 14 -14.68 8.56 -14.96
C GLN A 14 -13.18 8.30 -15.05
N ALA A 15 -12.37 9.32 -15.29
CA ALA A 15 -10.91 9.17 -15.31
C ALA A 15 -10.35 8.89 -13.89
N ILE A 16 -10.95 9.50 -12.88
CA ILE A 16 -10.58 9.26 -11.48
C ILE A 16 -10.97 7.84 -11.06
N GLU A 17 -12.20 7.42 -11.34
CA GLU A 17 -12.66 6.05 -11.05
C GLU A 17 -11.80 4.99 -11.75
N LEU A 18 -11.41 5.24 -12.99
CA LEU A 18 -10.51 4.35 -13.74
C LEU A 18 -9.13 4.30 -13.10
N MET A 19 -8.59 5.44 -12.66
CA MET A 19 -7.30 5.51 -11.99
C MET A 19 -7.32 4.78 -10.64
N GLU A 20 -8.37 4.97 -9.83
CA GLU A 20 -8.58 4.26 -8.57
C GLU A 20 -8.64 2.73 -8.78
N ARG A 21 -9.38 2.29 -9.78
CA ARG A 21 -9.50 0.88 -10.15
C ARG A 21 -8.16 0.29 -10.55
N ARG A 22 -7.43 0.92 -11.46
CA ARG A 22 -6.12 0.45 -11.94
C ARG A 22 -5.09 0.42 -10.82
N TYR A 23 -5.09 1.45 -9.98
CA TYR A 23 -4.24 1.49 -8.79
C TYR A 23 -4.56 0.34 -7.84
N SER A 24 -5.84 0.08 -7.55
CA SER A 24 -6.25 -1.02 -6.67
C SER A 24 -5.85 -2.39 -7.23
N ILE A 25 -6.00 -2.60 -8.55
CA ILE A 25 -5.57 -3.84 -9.23
C ILE A 25 -4.05 -4.00 -9.13
N LEU A 26 -3.28 -2.99 -9.50
CA LEU A 26 -1.82 -3.03 -9.48
C LEU A 26 -1.29 -3.25 -8.07
N ARG A 27 -1.87 -2.57 -7.08
CA ARG A 27 -1.55 -2.72 -5.66
C ARG A 27 -1.86 -4.12 -5.17
N GLN A 28 -3.03 -4.69 -5.50
CA GLN A 28 -3.39 -6.03 -5.07
C GLN A 28 -2.48 -7.10 -5.69
N ILE A 29 -2.06 -6.93 -6.94
CA ILE A 29 -1.05 -7.81 -7.56
C ILE A 29 0.25 -7.75 -6.76
N SER A 30 0.78 -6.56 -6.46
CA SER A 30 2.01 -6.37 -5.67
C SER A 30 1.95 -7.00 -4.27
N LEU A 31 0.78 -7.05 -3.64
CA LEU A 31 0.60 -7.62 -2.30
C LEU A 31 0.51 -9.15 -2.29
N SER A 32 0.01 -9.75 -3.36
CA SER A 32 -0.39 -11.15 -3.38
C SER A 32 0.23 -11.95 -4.53
N GLU A 33 1.29 -11.42 -5.15
CA GLU A 33 1.96 -12.09 -6.27
C GLU A 33 2.63 -13.43 -5.90
N PRO A 34 2.55 -14.44 -6.77
CA PRO A 34 1.79 -14.44 -8.02
C PRO A 34 0.28 -14.66 -7.79
N ILE A 35 -0.58 -13.84 -8.42
CA ILE A 35 -2.04 -13.90 -8.25
C ILE A 35 -2.78 -14.18 -9.57
N GLY A 36 -3.77 -15.10 -9.51
CA GLY A 36 -4.64 -15.39 -10.64
C GLY A 36 -5.79 -14.37 -10.80
N ARG A 37 -6.31 -14.22 -12.04
CA ARG A 37 -7.40 -13.26 -12.35
C ARG A 37 -8.65 -13.51 -11.51
N ARG A 38 -9.03 -14.78 -11.31
CA ARG A 38 -10.23 -15.13 -10.53
C ARG A 38 -10.08 -14.75 -9.06
N THR A 39 -8.92 -14.99 -8.47
CA THR A 39 -8.62 -14.58 -7.10
C THR A 39 -8.64 -13.05 -6.99
N LEU A 40 -8.03 -12.36 -7.95
CA LEU A 40 -8.01 -10.89 -8.00
C LEU A 40 -9.43 -10.30 -8.13
N SER A 41 -10.28 -10.93 -8.97
CA SER A 41 -11.69 -10.57 -9.12
C SER A 41 -12.47 -10.69 -7.81
N ASN A 42 -12.27 -11.79 -7.10
CA ASN A 42 -12.95 -12.03 -5.81
C ASN A 42 -12.49 -11.05 -4.72
N VAL A 43 -11.17 -10.82 -4.62
CA VAL A 43 -10.60 -9.93 -3.58
C VAL A 43 -11.02 -8.47 -3.79
N LEU A 44 -11.10 -8.03 -5.04
CA LEU A 44 -11.46 -6.63 -5.36
C LEU A 44 -12.96 -6.43 -5.61
N GLU A 45 -13.76 -7.51 -5.60
CA GLU A 45 -15.18 -7.48 -5.94
C GLU A 45 -15.46 -6.85 -7.33
N ILE A 46 -14.53 -7.06 -8.26
CA ILE A 46 -14.60 -6.57 -9.64
C ILE A 46 -14.82 -7.77 -10.57
N SER A 47 -15.73 -7.64 -11.54
CA SER A 47 -16.00 -8.74 -12.48
C SER A 47 -14.74 -9.21 -13.22
N GLU A 48 -14.64 -10.52 -13.48
CA GLU A 48 -13.48 -11.10 -14.20
C GLU A 48 -13.29 -10.48 -15.60
N ARG A 49 -14.36 -10.05 -16.24
CA ARG A 49 -14.29 -9.35 -17.53
C ARG A 49 -13.53 -8.03 -17.41
N ILE A 50 -13.81 -7.24 -16.39
CA ILE A 50 -13.13 -5.96 -16.14
C ILE A 50 -11.68 -6.24 -15.73
N ILE A 51 -11.44 -7.20 -14.82
CA ILE A 51 -10.09 -7.60 -14.42
C ILE A 51 -9.25 -8.00 -15.64
N ARG A 52 -9.83 -8.79 -16.57
CA ARG A 52 -9.13 -9.18 -17.81
C ARG A 52 -8.70 -7.96 -18.61
N SER A 53 -9.63 -7.05 -18.91
CA SER A 53 -9.34 -5.85 -19.69
C SER A 53 -8.29 -4.96 -19.03
N GLU A 54 -8.40 -4.72 -17.73
CA GLU A 54 -7.46 -3.86 -17.01
C GLU A 54 -6.08 -4.52 -16.87
N THR A 55 -6.01 -5.84 -16.64
CA THR A 55 -4.72 -6.54 -16.57
C THR A 55 -4.03 -6.66 -17.94
N GLU A 56 -4.78 -6.77 -19.02
CA GLU A 56 -4.22 -6.69 -20.39
C GLU A 56 -3.60 -5.31 -20.62
N PHE A 57 -4.33 -4.24 -20.28
CA PHE A 57 -3.80 -2.88 -20.36
C PHE A 57 -2.53 -2.69 -19.51
N LEU A 58 -2.55 -3.12 -18.23
CA LEU A 58 -1.38 -2.98 -17.34
C LEU A 58 -0.17 -3.76 -17.85
N LYS A 59 -0.39 -4.92 -18.47
CA LYS A 59 0.66 -5.70 -19.14
C LYS A 59 1.24 -4.98 -20.35
N GLU A 60 0.37 -4.42 -21.22
CA GLU A 60 0.79 -3.63 -22.38
C GLU A 60 1.61 -2.39 -21.98
N GLN A 61 1.31 -1.81 -20.82
CA GLN A 61 2.09 -0.70 -20.24
C GLN A 61 3.37 -1.15 -19.52
N GLY A 62 3.68 -2.46 -19.50
CA GLY A 62 4.87 -2.99 -18.83
C GLY A 62 4.84 -2.95 -17.31
N LEU A 63 3.66 -2.75 -16.68
CA LEU A 63 3.51 -2.61 -15.24
C LEU A 63 3.36 -3.94 -14.51
N ILE A 64 2.92 -4.98 -15.23
CA ILE A 64 2.78 -6.36 -14.70
C ILE A 64 3.27 -7.36 -15.73
N ASP A 65 3.73 -8.51 -15.24
CA ASP A 65 3.96 -9.73 -16.02
C ASP A 65 2.82 -10.72 -15.77
N VAL A 66 2.49 -11.49 -16.82
CA VAL A 66 1.45 -12.52 -16.79
C VAL A 66 2.03 -13.84 -17.22
N ALA A 67 2.11 -14.80 -16.29
CA ALA A 67 2.57 -16.16 -16.53
C ALA A 67 1.47 -17.18 -16.18
N VAL A 68 1.73 -18.46 -16.44
CA VAL A 68 0.83 -19.56 -16.07
C VAL A 68 0.63 -19.63 -14.55
N SER A 69 1.66 -19.28 -13.78
CA SER A 69 1.61 -19.22 -12.30
C SER A 69 0.77 -18.09 -11.74
N GLY A 70 0.47 -17.06 -12.54
CA GLY A 70 -0.25 -15.87 -12.13
C GLY A 70 0.40 -14.57 -12.63
N MET A 71 -0.13 -13.47 -12.13
CA MET A 71 0.38 -12.12 -12.41
C MET A 71 1.33 -11.68 -11.32
N THR A 72 2.41 -11.00 -11.72
CA THR A 72 3.41 -10.39 -10.84
C THR A 72 3.62 -8.94 -11.22
N ILE A 73 4.03 -8.12 -10.27
CA ILE A 73 4.35 -6.72 -10.56
C ILE A 73 5.76 -6.62 -11.15
N THR A 74 5.94 -5.71 -12.12
CA THR A 74 7.27 -5.36 -12.62
C THR A 74 7.93 -4.32 -11.73
N LYS A 75 9.22 -4.07 -11.93
CA LYS A 75 9.91 -2.95 -11.26
C LYS A 75 9.25 -1.61 -11.58
N GLU A 76 8.89 -1.38 -12.85
CA GLU A 76 8.23 -0.16 -13.30
C GLU A 76 6.85 0.00 -12.64
N GLY A 77 6.08 -1.09 -12.51
CA GLY A 77 4.81 -1.10 -11.78
C GLY A 77 4.96 -0.75 -10.31
N SER A 78 5.98 -1.28 -9.64
CA SER A 78 6.28 -0.97 -8.24
C SER A 78 6.69 0.49 -8.05
N ASP A 79 7.58 1.00 -8.91
CA ASP A 79 8.01 2.40 -8.89
C ASP A 79 6.83 3.36 -9.14
N LEU A 80 5.88 2.96 -9.99
CA LEU A 80 4.66 3.74 -10.24
C LEU A 80 3.73 3.74 -9.03
N LEU A 81 3.54 2.60 -8.37
CA LEU A 81 2.74 2.53 -7.13
C LEU A 81 3.27 3.49 -6.07
N ASP A 82 4.59 3.49 -5.84
CA ASP A 82 5.22 4.37 -4.85
C ASP A 82 5.00 5.85 -5.18
N LYS A 83 5.10 6.24 -6.45
CA LYS A 83 4.85 7.61 -6.91
C LYS A 83 3.38 8.03 -6.77
N LEU A 84 2.45 7.09 -6.96
CA LEU A 84 1.01 7.37 -6.90
C LEU A 84 0.44 7.37 -5.48
N LYS A 85 1.16 6.84 -4.50
CA LYS A 85 0.71 6.61 -3.12
C LYS A 85 0.04 7.84 -2.50
N ASP A 86 0.73 8.99 -2.51
CA ASP A 86 0.23 10.23 -1.90
C ASP A 86 -0.95 10.81 -2.68
N ILE A 87 -0.87 10.75 -4.02
CA ILE A 87 -1.94 11.23 -4.91
C ILE A 87 -3.20 10.40 -4.69
N MET A 88 -3.08 9.08 -4.61
CA MET A 88 -4.21 8.19 -4.39
C MET A 88 -4.80 8.34 -2.98
N SER A 89 -3.97 8.60 -1.97
CA SER A 89 -4.44 8.95 -0.62
C SER A 89 -5.33 10.20 -0.63
N ASP A 90 -4.93 11.24 -1.37
CA ASP A 90 -5.73 12.45 -1.52
C ASP A 90 -7.02 12.20 -2.34
N ILE A 91 -6.94 11.43 -3.41
CA ILE A 91 -8.09 11.05 -4.25
C ILE A 91 -9.13 10.28 -3.42
N MET A 92 -8.72 9.29 -2.66
CA MET A 92 -9.56 8.47 -1.79
C MET A 92 -10.07 9.22 -0.54
N GLY A 93 -9.65 10.47 -0.34
CA GLY A 93 -10.04 11.28 0.81
C GLY A 93 -9.39 10.84 2.14
N LEU A 94 -8.39 9.97 2.09
CA LEU A 94 -7.72 9.45 3.28
C LEU A 94 -6.97 10.55 4.03
N SER A 95 -6.39 11.51 3.34
CA SER A 95 -5.69 12.65 3.96
C SER A 95 -6.61 13.47 4.86
N LYS A 96 -7.85 13.76 4.43
CA LYS A 96 -8.83 14.46 5.26
C LYS A 96 -9.26 13.62 6.47
N LEU A 97 -9.42 12.32 6.28
CA LEU A 97 -9.76 11.40 7.38
C LEU A 97 -8.62 11.27 8.38
N GLN A 98 -7.36 11.19 7.93
CA GLN A 98 -6.17 11.19 8.79
C GLN A 98 -6.12 12.44 9.66
N ASP A 99 -6.35 13.63 9.09
CA ASP A 99 -6.38 14.89 9.86
C ASP A 99 -7.46 14.86 10.94
N ARG A 100 -8.67 14.44 10.60
CA ARG A 100 -9.78 14.33 11.58
C ARG A 100 -9.47 13.34 12.71
N VAL A 101 -8.89 12.17 12.39
CA VAL A 101 -8.50 11.18 13.40
C VAL A 101 -7.38 11.72 14.27
N ARG A 102 -6.37 12.37 13.68
CA ARG A 102 -5.27 12.99 14.40
C ARG A 102 -5.77 14.04 15.41
N GLU A 103 -6.64 14.93 14.97
CA GLU A 103 -7.23 15.97 15.84
C GLU A 103 -8.06 15.37 16.96
N LYS A 104 -8.93 14.40 16.62
CA LYS A 104 -9.82 13.78 17.61
C LYS A 104 -9.07 12.97 18.68
N LEU A 105 -7.97 12.32 18.32
CA LEU A 105 -7.17 11.51 19.25
C LEU A 105 -6.01 12.29 19.89
N GLY A 106 -5.73 13.52 19.45
CA GLY A 106 -4.63 14.33 19.99
C GLY A 106 -3.24 13.74 19.72
N ILE A 107 -3.07 12.92 18.66
CA ILE A 107 -1.81 12.26 18.32
C ILE A 107 -1.06 13.00 17.22
N LYS A 108 0.27 12.83 17.17
CA LYS A 108 1.13 13.59 16.25
C LYS A 108 0.95 13.18 14.79
N ARG A 109 0.72 11.91 14.53
CA ARG A 109 0.64 11.37 13.15
C ARG A 109 -0.35 10.21 13.07
N VAL A 110 -1.09 10.15 11.98
CA VAL A 110 -1.98 9.06 11.59
C VAL A 110 -1.63 8.66 10.17
N ILE A 111 -1.53 7.37 9.91
CA ILE A 111 -1.38 6.81 8.58
C ILE A 111 -2.53 5.83 8.38
N LEU A 112 -3.40 6.12 7.41
CA LEU A 112 -4.50 5.24 7.05
C LEU A 112 -4.13 4.43 5.81
N VAL A 113 -4.29 3.13 5.91
CA VAL A 113 -4.11 2.19 4.81
C VAL A 113 -5.49 1.69 4.39
N PRO A 114 -5.91 1.87 3.12
CA PRO A 114 -7.24 1.47 2.69
C PRO A 114 -7.39 -0.06 2.69
N GLY A 115 -8.51 -0.57 3.21
CA GLY A 115 -8.87 -1.98 3.26
C GLY A 115 -9.15 -2.49 4.68
N SER A 116 -9.45 -3.79 4.82
CA SER A 116 -9.68 -4.48 6.08
C SER A 116 -8.65 -5.59 6.29
N CYS A 117 -7.96 -5.59 7.43
CA CYS A 117 -7.00 -6.65 7.77
C CYS A 117 -7.70 -7.99 8.07
N ASP A 118 -8.97 -7.95 8.49
CA ASP A 118 -9.74 -9.16 8.80
C ASP A 118 -10.14 -9.92 7.53
N GLU A 119 -10.37 -9.18 6.44
CA GLU A 119 -10.77 -9.73 5.15
C GLU A 119 -9.58 -10.09 4.26
N ASN A 120 -8.46 -9.40 4.43
CA ASN A 120 -7.29 -9.57 3.58
C ASN A 120 -5.99 -9.52 4.39
N GLY A 121 -5.45 -10.69 4.71
CA GLY A 121 -4.18 -10.82 5.44
C GLY A 121 -2.98 -10.16 4.76
N SER A 122 -3.03 -9.92 3.43
CA SER A 122 -1.96 -9.21 2.72
C SER A 122 -1.90 -7.73 3.08
N LEU A 123 -3.01 -7.14 3.55
CA LEU A 123 -3.04 -5.74 3.98
C LEU A 123 -2.16 -5.48 5.21
N LEU A 124 -1.96 -6.51 6.06
CA LEU A 124 -1.04 -6.41 7.19
C LEU A 124 0.39 -6.08 6.73
N LYS A 125 0.82 -6.59 5.58
CA LYS A 125 2.13 -6.26 4.97
C LYS A 125 2.23 -4.77 4.62
N ASP A 126 1.17 -4.18 4.09
CA ASP A 126 1.16 -2.74 3.80
C ASP A 126 1.22 -1.91 5.09
N VAL A 127 0.38 -2.25 6.06
CA VAL A 127 0.38 -1.58 7.37
C VAL A 127 1.76 -1.66 8.03
N THR A 128 2.37 -2.84 8.02
CA THR A 128 3.71 -3.03 8.60
C THR A 128 4.80 -2.34 7.79
N ARG A 129 4.70 -2.24 6.46
CA ARG A 129 5.62 -1.47 5.63
C ARG A 129 5.62 0.02 6.01
N TYR A 130 4.46 0.64 6.13
CA TYR A 130 4.35 2.02 6.60
C TYR A 130 4.88 2.18 8.04
N GLY A 131 4.59 1.19 8.90
CA GLY A 131 5.12 1.14 10.25
C GLY A 131 6.65 1.10 10.27
N CYS A 132 7.28 0.26 9.44
CA CYS A 132 8.73 0.16 9.28
C CYS A 132 9.35 1.46 8.75
N GLU A 133 8.78 2.05 7.71
CA GLU A 133 9.24 3.33 7.16
C GLU A 133 9.22 4.44 8.24
N TYR A 134 8.14 4.52 8.98
CA TYR A 134 8.01 5.49 10.08
C TYR A 134 9.00 5.21 11.21
N PHE A 135 9.11 3.95 11.64
CA PHE A 135 10.03 3.51 12.69
C PHE A 135 11.48 3.84 12.33
N LEU A 136 11.93 3.47 11.13
CA LEU A 136 13.28 3.78 10.66
C LEU A 136 13.52 5.29 10.50
N GLY A 137 12.47 6.08 10.30
CA GLY A 137 12.56 7.55 10.24
C GLY A 137 12.72 8.23 11.59
N ILE A 138 12.38 7.57 12.70
CA ILE A 138 12.49 8.10 14.05
C ILE A 138 13.61 7.46 14.87
N LEU A 139 14.08 6.27 14.47
CA LEU A 139 15.16 5.54 15.12
C LEU A 139 16.46 6.34 15.07
N LYS A 140 17.23 6.32 16.15
CA LYS A 140 18.55 6.93 16.24
C LYS A 140 19.58 5.86 16.55
N ASP A 141 20.81 6.07 16.10
CA ASP A 141 21.91 5.18 16.43
C ASP A 141 22.15 5.13 17.95
N GLY A 142 22.29 3.95 18.50
CA GLY A 142 22.40 3.70 19.93
C GLY A 142 21.06 3.58 20.68
N ASP A 143 19.92 3.69 20.02
CA ASP A 143 18.62 3.48 20.66
C ASP A 143 18.47 2.02 21.13
N ILE A 144 17.79 1.83 22.27
CA ILE A 144 17.34 0.54 22.75
C ILE A 144 15.85 0.42 22.47
N VAL A 145 15.48 -0.56 21.69
CA VAL A 145 14.10 -0.80 21.27
C VAL A 145 13.57 -2.06 21.93
N SER A 146 12.53 -1.95 22.74
CA SER A 146 11.84 -3.08 23.30
C SER A 146 10.64 -3.49 22.43
N ILE A 147 10.54 -4.78 22.10
CA ILE A 147 9.47 -5.33 21.28
C ILE A 147 8.73 -6.45 22.01
N THR A 148 7.41 -6.49 21.82
CA THR A 148 6.56 -7.60 22.28
C THR A 148 6.38 -8.63 21.16
N GLY A 149 5.84 -9.82 21.49
CA GLY A 149 5.41 -10.80 20.49
C GLY A 149 4.08 -10.43 19.84
N GLY A 150 3.69 -11.19 18.81
CA GLY A 150 2.41 -11.10 18.12
C GLY A 150 2.54 -11.16 16.60
N SER A 151 1.43 -11.45 15.90
CA SER A 151 1.40 -11.62 14.44
C SER A 151 1.81 -10.33 13.70
N THR A 152 1.42 -9.17 14.20
CA THR A 152 1.81 -7.88 13.63
C THR A 152 3.32 -7.64 13.74
N MET A 153 3.92 -7.98 14.89
CA MET A 153 5.38 -7.83 15.08
C MET A 153 6.16 -8.86 14.27
N LEU A 154 5.61 -10.06 14.10
CA LEU A 154 6.21 -11.05 13.19
C LEU A 154 6.24 -10.50 11.75
N GLU A 155 5.13 -9.96 11.27
CA GLU A 155 5.09 -9.39 9.91
C GLU A 155 5.98 -8.14 9.79
N PHE A 156 6.06 -7.32 10.84
CA PHE A 156 6.99 -6.20 10.91
C PHE A 156 8.45 -6.67 10.77
N SER A 157 8.82 -7.76 11.44
CA SER A 157 10.18 -8.34 11.34
C SER A 157 10.50 -8.89 9.95
N ASN A 158 9.48 -9.37 9.20
CA ASN A 158 9.64 -9.85 7.83
C ASN A 158 9.85 -8.71 6.82
N VAL A 159 9.29 -7.53 7.11
CA VAL A 159 9.31 -6.36 6.23
C VAL A 159 10.52 -5.47 6.49
N ILE A 160 10.93 -5.33 7.76
CA ILE A 160 12.04 -4.45 8.12
C ILE A 160 13.35 -4.94 7.51
N LYS A 161 14.07 -4.04 6.84
CA LYS A 161 15.36 -4.34 6.25
C LYS A 161 16.47 -3.83 7.17
N THR A 162 17.59 -4.53 7.19
CA THR A 162 18.79 -4.07 7.89
C THR A 162 19.21 -2.69 7.36
N ASP A 163 19.38 -1.75 8.26
CA ASP A 163 19.82 -0.39 7.93
C ASP A 163 21.18 -0.09 8.57
N LYS A 164 22.18 0.17 7.74
CA LYS A 164 23.54 0.46 8.19
C LYS A 164 23.68 1.81 8.92
N ARG A 165 22.62 2.63 8.92
CA ARG A 165 22.62 3.92 9.63
C ARG A 165 22.55 3.77 11.16
N TYR A 166 22.17 2.60 11.66
CA TYR A 166 21.91 2.34 13.07
C TYR A 166 22.68 1.11 13.61
N PRO A 167 24.04 1.08 13.46
CA PRO A 167 24.83 -0.11 13.78
C PRO A 167 24.90 -0.41 15.28
N ASN A 168 24.67 0.58 16.15
CA ASN A 168 24.75 0.43 17.59
C ASN A 168 23.38 0.30 18.30
N SER A 169 22.30 0.25 17.51
CA SER A 169 20.95 0.08 18.09
C SER A 169 20.75 -1.36 18.59
N THR A 170 20.09 -1.50 19.73
CA THR A 170 19.86 -2.78 20.38
C THR A 170 18.37 -3.09 20.44
N ILE A 171 17.98 -4.32 20.07
CA ILE A 171 16.61 -4.81 20.20
C ILE A 171 16.56 -5.79 21.37
N VAL A 172 15.62 -5.57 22.28
CA VAL A 172 15.39 -6.42 23.45
C VAL A 172 13.92 -6.88 23.52
N PRO A 173 13.64 -8.07 24.05
CA PRO A 173 12.28 -8.47 24.34
C PRO A 173 11.68 -7.58 25.45
N ALA A 174 10.36 -7.29 25.35
CA ALA A 174 9.61 -6.58 26.39
C ALA A 174 9.11 -7.52 27.47
#